data_251f43d9a3074a5a2ca14b229fc25f27
#
_entry.id   251f43d9a3074a5a2ca14b229fc25f27
#
_cell.length_a   1.000
_cell.length_b   1.000
_cell.length_c   1.000
_cell.angle_alpha   90.00
_cell.angle_beta   90.00
_cell.angle_gamma   90.00
#
_symmetry.space_group_name_H-M   'P 1'
#
loop_
_entity.id
_entity.type
_entity.pdbx_description
1 polymer ?
#
loop_
_entity_poly.entity_id
_entity_poly.type
_entity_poly.pdbx_seq_one_letter_code
_entity_poly.pdbx_strand_id
1 'polypeptide(L)'
;MTKFRKGLLISLIILIIIVLVGVGVLLGQLFKSYYLESLTQHLKIEVLWVLSICLGIAIIIIIFLCVRITSKYTKPIEAATNVAIELAKGNYRARTKVGKLDETGMLGSSINMLAENLQELTKAQEMQQDRLSALIENMGAGLVLIDSRGYINLINKGFIDIFHVNSSDYLNKVYYEVIDYEEICQLVAEVFRTEKKVSKQILVPLFIERRYFVVYGVPILGTNNVWKGVLLVFHDITEIKKLEQMRKDFVANVSHELKTPVTSIKGFTETLMDGAMNNKETLETFLSIILKESDRLQTLIQELLDLSKIEQQGFRLNIQDIDLYELLKEVITILSGKAQAKNIRINLLCKQDQVIIQGDLDRLKQVFINLIANATAYTPPEGNVEIILLEHGEKVRVHVKDTGIGISKEEIPRIFERFYRVDRDRSRNSGGTGLGLAIVKHLIEAHHGNISVRSELGEGSEFIIELYKYLR
;
A
#
# COMPACT_ATOMS: atom_id res chain seq x y z
N MET A 1 -26.60 31.89 -40.53
CA MET A 1 -27.92 32.40 -40.07
C MET A 1 -27.95 33.94 -39.90
N THR A 2 -26.86 34.63 -39.61
CA THR A 2 -26.79 36.08 -39.39
C THR A 2 -27.13 36.96 -40.65
N LYS A 3 -26.72 36.51 -41.86
CA LYS A 3 -27.03 37.22 -43.11
C LYS A 3 -28.54 37.19 -43.45
N PHE A 4 -29.23 36.09 -43.19
CA PHE A 4 -30.66 35.92 -43.52
C PHE A 4 -31.56 36.82 -42.64
N ARG A 5 -31.28 36.91 -41.30
CA ARG A 5 -32.03 37.75 -40.37
C ARG A 5 -31.81 39.25 -40.61
N LYS A 6 -30.54 39.65 -40.91
CA LYS A 6 -30.27 41.05 -41.32
C LYS A 6 -31.02 41.40 -42.62
N GLY A 7 -31.07 40.45 -43.58
CA GLY A 7 -31.84 40.63 -44.80
C GLY A 7 -33.33 40.80 -44.51
N LEU A 8 -33.90 40.01 -43.61
CA LEU A 8 -35.33 40.05 -43.27
C LEU A 8 -35.72 41.36 -42.56
N LEU A 9 -34.88 41.83 -41.60
CA LEU A 9 -35.06 43.11 -40.92
C LEU A 9 -34.96 44.28 -41.90
N ILE A 10 -33.96 44.29 -42.79
CA ILE A 10 -33.77 45.27 -43.80
C ILE A 10 -34.96 45.29 -44.75
N SER A 11 -35.46 44.10 -45.20
CA SER A 11 -36.61 43.99 -46.06
C SER A 11 -37.90 44.50 -45.38
N LEU A 12 -38.09 44.26 -44.09
CA LEU A 12 -39.22 44.77 -43.33
C LEU A 12 -39.18 46.30 -43.18
N ILE A 13 -37.98 46.89 -42.93
CA ILE A 13 -37.78 48.34 -42.89
C ILE A 13 -38.09 48.92 -44.25
N ILE A 14 -37.57 48.36 -45.34
CA ILE A 14 -37.81 48.79 -46.69
C ILE A 14 -39.32 48.72 -47.01
N LEU A 15 -40.00 47.63 -46.62
CA LEU A 15 -41.44 47.47 -46.81
C LEU A 15 -42.24 48.56 -46.09
N ILE A 16 -41.90 48.86 -44.83
CA ILE A 16 -42.54 49.91 -44.05
C ILE A 16 -42.30 51.28 -44.66
N ILE A 17 -41.09 51.54 -45.15
CA ILE A 17 -40.77 52.79 -45.85
C ILE A 17 -41.56 52.91 -47.14
N ILE A 18 -41.65 51.85 -47.94
CA ILE A 18 -42.42 51.79 -49.17
C ILE A 18 -43.92 52.05 -48.90
N VAL A 19 -44.48 51.46 -47.88
CA VAL A 19 -45.87 51.63 -47.45
C VAL A 19 -46.09 53.09 -47.02
N LEU A 20 -45.22 53.69 -46.23
CA LEU A 20 -45.30 55.04 -45.75
C LEU A 20 -45.20 56.03 -46.91
N VAL A 21 -44.27 55.83 -47.85
CA VAL A 21 -44.16 56.60 -49.05
C VAL A 21 -45.41 56.49 -49.93
N GLY A 22 -45.91 55.25 -50.10
CA GLY A 22 -47.15 54.98 -50.83
C GLY A 22 -48.36 55.67 -50.22
N VAL A 23 -48.52 55.64 -48.89
CA VAL A 23 -49.57 56.30 -48.18
C VAL A 23 -49.40 57.84 -48.29
N GLY A 24 -48.17 58.37 -48.21
CA GLY A 24 -47.86 59.76 -48.40
C GLY A 24 -48.22 60.27 -49.82
N VAL A 25 -47.90 59.49 -50.85
CA VAL A 25 -48.27 59.73 -52.22
C VAL A 25 -49.78 59.73 -52.41
N LEU A 26 -50.45 58.69 -51.82
CA LEU A 26 -51.92 58.58 -51.94
C LEU A 26 -52.66 59.71 -51.23
N LEU A 27 -52.20 60.07 -50.02
CA LEU A 27 -52.71 61.28 -49.31
C LEU A 27 -52.45 62.50 -50.07
N GLY A 28 -51.28 62.65 -50.69
CA GLY A 28 -50.96 63.80 -51.56
C GLY A 28 -51.85 63.86 -52.80
N GLN A 29 -52.17 62.71 -53.42
CA GLN A 29 -53.11 62.61 -54.53
C GLN A 29 -54.56 62.91 -54.12
N LEU A 30 -55.01 62.35 -52.99
CA LEU A 30 -56.35 62.62 -52.45
C LEU A 30 -56.49 64.14 -52.09
N PHE A 31 -55.48 64.69 -51.48
CA PHE A 31 -55.46 66.14 -51.15
C PHE A 31 -55.45 66.96 -52.43
N LYS A 32 -54.73 66.52 -53.45
CA LYS A 32 -54.73 67.13 -54.75
C LYS A 32 -56.11 67.07 -55.44
N SER A 33 -56.80 65.96 -55.36
CA SER A 33 -58.09 65.71 -56.01
C SER A 33 -59.26 66.48 -55.37
N TYR A 34 -59.28 66.51 -54.02
CA TYR A 34 -60.43 67.00 -53.23
C TYR A 34 -60.33 68.49 -52.79
N TYR A 35 -59.12 68.94 -52.54
CA TYR A 35 -58.94 70.29 -51.91
C TYR A 35 -58.15 71.27 -52.75
N LEU A 36 -57.47 70.88 -53.83
CA LEU A 36 -56.54 71.77 -54.52
C LEU A 36 -57.19 72.69 -55.55
N GLU A 37 -58.46 72.45 -55.95
CA GLU A 37 -59.14 73.39 -56.92
C GLU A 37 -59.49 74.70 -56.30
N SER A 38 -59.62 74.85 -55.04
CA SER A 38 -60.04 76.07 -54.31
C SER A 38 -58.88 76.89 -53.67
N LEU A 39 -57.63 76.43 -53.70
CA LEU A 39 -56.51 77.00 -53.00
C LEU A 39 -55.55 77.76 -53.95
N THR A 40 -55.08 78.95 -53.50
CA THR A 40 -54.07 79.71 -54.22
C THR A 40 -52.74 78.90 -54.34
N GLN A 41 -51.97 79.17 -55.41
CA GLN A 41 -50.78 78.36 -55.75
C GLN A 41 -49.71 78.33 -54.62
N HIS A 42 -49.66 79.41 -53.80
CA HIS A 42 -48.76 79.52 -52.63
C HIS A 42 -49.07 78.51 -51.50
N LEU A 43 -50.34 78.33 -51.19
CA LEU A 43 -50.82 77.42 -50.16
C LEU A 43 -50.62 75.95 -50.59
N LYS A 44 -50.63 75.67 -51.88
CA LYS A 44 -50.36 74.30 -52.41
C LYS A 44 -48.93 73.87 -52.12
N ILE A 45 -47.97 74.73 -52.26
CA ILE A 45 -46.56 74.47 -52.04
C ILE A 45 -46.31 74.31 -50.55
N GLU A 46 -46.88 75.10 -49.69
CA GLU A 46 -46.74 74.98 -48.24
C GLU A 46 -47.25 73.62 -47.66
N VAL A 47 -48.42 73.19 -48.09
CA VAL A 47 -49.00 71.91 -47.66
C VAL A 47 -48.13 70.73 -48.12
N LEU A 48 -47.58 70.74 -49.36
CA LEU A 48 -46.67 69.68 -49.86
C LEU A 48 -45.34 69.71 -49.05
N TRP A 49 -44.84 70.87 -48.68
CA TRP A 49 -43.67 70.99 -47.79
C TRP A 49 -43.94 70.38 -46.41
N VAL A 50 -45.08 70.75 -45.78
CA VAL A 50 -45.45 70.18 -44.47
C VAL A 50 -45.61 68.66 -44.54
N LEU A 51 -46.26 68.14 -45.59
CA LEU A 51 -46.43 66.72 -45.79
C LEU A 51 -45.08 65.97 -45.95
N SER A 52 -44.18 66.58 -46.72
CA SER A 52 -42.82 66.02 -46.92
C SER A 52 -41.99 66.02 -45.64
N ILE A 53 -42.10 67.08 -44.81
CA ILE A 53 -41.44 67.15 -43.50
C ILE A 53 -42.02 66.08 -42.55
N CYS A 54 -43.34 65.97 -42.48
CA CYS A 54 -43.98 64.93 -41.65
C CYS A 54 -43.54 63.54 -42.05
N LEU A 55 -43.45 63.25 -43.35
CA LEU A 55 -42.97 61.97 -43.87
C LEU A 55 -41.51 61.70 -43.50
N GLY A 56 -40.65 62.74 -43.64
CA GLY A 56 -39.26 62.66 -43.25
C GLY A 56 -39.09 62.36 -41.76
N ILE A 57 -39.86 63.01 -40.90
CA ILE A 57 -39.84 62.83 -39.46
C ILE A 57 -40.30 61.34 -39.13
N ALA A 58 -41.37 60.90 -39.80
CA ALA A 58 -41.84 59.50 -39.60
C ALA A 58 -40.77 58.42 -39.95
N ILE A 59 -40.06 58.67 -41.08
CA ILE A 59 -38.96 57.77 -41.49
C ILE A 59 -37.81 57.79 -40.47
N ILE A 60 -37.42 58.93 -39.95
CA ILE A 60 -36.38 59.06 -38.93
C ILE A 60 -36.80 58.29 -37.64
N ILE A 61 -38.04 58.48 -37.18
CA ILE A 61 -38.58 57.74 -35.99
C ILE A 61 -38.52 56.26 -36.20
N ILE A 62 -38.94 55.79 -37.37
CA ILE A 62 -38.91 54.34 -37.68
C ILE A 62 -37.49 53.78 -37.67
N ILE A 63 -36.54 54.42 -38.29
CA ILE A 63 -35.13 54.05 -38.29
C ILE A 63 -34.61 54.01 -36.87
N PHE A 64 -34.90 55.00 -36.03
CA PHE A 64 -34.50 55.08 -34.66
C PHE A 64 -35.09 53.91 -33.85
N LEU A 65 -36.39 53.60 -33.99
CA LEU A 65 -37.06 52.48 -33.35
C LEU A 65 -36.47 51.13 -33.77
N CYS A 66 -36.22 50.95 -35.08
CA CYS A 66 -35.60 49.74 -35.57
C CYS A 66 -34.21 49.48 -35.02
N VAL A 67 -33.35 50.50 -34.97
CA VAL A 67 -32.00 50.42 -34.38
C VAL A 67 -32.10 50.10 -32.90
N ARG A 68 -33.04 50.70 -32.19
CA ARG A 68 -33.27 50.50 -30.76
C ARG A 68 -33.77 49.06 -30.45
N ILE A 69 -34.73 48.57 -31.23
CA ILE A 69 -35.25 47.19 -31.11
C ILE A 69 -34.15 46.15 -31.41
N THR A 70 -33.39 46.35 -32.50
CA THR A 70 -32.30 45.49 -32.89
C THR A 70 -31.20 45.42 -31.80
N SER A 71 -30.82 46.57 -31.24
CA SER A 71 -29.80 46.58 -30.18
C SER A 71 -30.31 46.01 -28.87
N LYS A 72 -31.60 46.16 -28.54
CA LYS A 72 -32.16 45.70 -27.27
C LYS A 72 -32.50 44.19 -27.28
N TYR A 73 -32.99 43.64 -28.39
CA TYR A 73 -33.49 42.27 -28.43
C TYR A 73 -32.65 41.32 -29.32
N THR A 74 -32.28 41.72 -30.52
CA THR A 74 -31.64 40.82 -31.48
C THR A 74 -30.20 40.51 -31.10
N LYS A 75 -29.40 41.48 -30.68
CA LYS A 75 -28.00 41.28 -30.27
C LYS A 75 -27.84 40.38 -29.05
N PRO A 76 -28.59 40.55 -27.93
CA PRO A 76 -28.52 39.67 -26.80
C PRO A 76 -28.93 38.22 -27.13
N ILE A 77 -29.98 38.01 -27.93
CA ILE A 77 -30.41 36.67 -28.37
C ILE A 77 -29.32 36.01 -29.21
N GLU A 78 -28.69 36.73 -30.13
CA GLU A 78 -27.59 36.24 -30.96
C GLU A 78 -26.38 35.83 -30.07
N ALA A 79 -26.04 36.67 -29.09
CA ALA A 79 -24.98 36.37 -28.13
C ALA A 79 -25.29 35.09 -27.30
N ALA A 80 -26.54 35.00 -26.82
CA ALA A 80 -27.00 33.81 -26.09
C ALA A 80 -26.96 32.53 -26.96
N THR A 81 -27.39 32.62 -28.22
CA THR A 81 -27.35 31.52 -29.17
C THR A 81 -25.90 31.09 -29.45
N ASN A 82 -24.98 32.04 -29.63
CA ASN A 82 -23.57 31.68 -29.87
C ASN A 82 -22.94 31.01 -28.66
N VAL A 83 -23.24 31.43 -27.43
CA VAL A 83 -22.78 30.75 -26.21
C VAL A 83 -23.38 29.35 -26.11
N ALA A 84 -24.67 29.17 -26.42
CA ALA A 84 -25.29 27.86 -26.43
C ALA A 84 -24.62 26.88 -27.42
N ILE A 85 -24.23 27.39 -28.61
CA ILE A 85 -23.47 26.62 -29.59
C ILE A 85 -22.08 26.24 -29.07
N GLU A 86 -21.39 27.14 -28.40
CA GLU A 86 -20.09 26.86 -27.78
C GLU A 86 -20.20 25.81 -26.64
N LEU A 87 -21.25 25.90 -25.83
CA LEU A 87 -21.54 24.87 -24.82
C LEU A 87 -21.77 23.49 -25.45
N ALA A 88 -22.51 23.43 -26.57
CA ALA A 88 -22.73 22.19 -27.29
C ALA A 88 -21.46 21.57 -27.89
N LYS A 89 -20.44 22.41 -28.18
CA LYS A 89 -19.10 21.95 -28.62
C LYS A 89 -18.17 21.55 -27.46
N GLY A 90 -18.63 21.61 -26.20
CA GLY A 90 -17.84 21.28 -25.03
C GLY A 90 -17.10 22.46 -24.40
N ASN A 91 -17.25 23.68 -24.89
CA ASN A 91 -16.67 24.86 -24.28
C ASN A 91 -17.56 25.41 -23.14
N TYR A 92 -17.56 24.74 -22.00
CA TYR A 92 -18.40 25.07 -20.85
C TYR A 92 -17.95 26.35 -20.10
N ARG A 93 -16.84 26.97 -20.52
CA ARG A 93 -16.39 28.28 -19.98
C ARG A 93 -17.02 29.49 -20.67
N ALA A 94 -17.70 29.27 -21.80
CA ALA A 94 -18.35 30.33 -22.53
C ALA A 94 -19.46 30.97 -21.67
N ARG A 95 -19.52 32.32 -21.67
CA ARG A 95 -20.53 33.09 -20.94
C ARG A 95 -21.07 34.21 -21.82
N THR A 96 -22.33 34.51 -21.67
CA THR A 96 -22.94 35.72 -22.25
C THR A 96 -22.92 36.87 -21.26
N LYS A 97 -22.85 38.13 -21.76
CA LYS A 97 -22.99 39.29 -20.91
C LYS A 97 -24.45 39.38 -20.43
N VAL A 98 -24.65 39.40 -19.13
CA VAL A 98 -25.95 39.60 -18.52
C VAL A 98 -26.32 41.06 -18.66
N GLY A 99 -27.38 41.35 -19.41
CA GLY A 99 -27.94 42.68 -19.58
C GLY A 99 -28.79 43.12 -18.38
N LYS A 100 -29.68 44.12 -18.61
CA LYS A 100 -30.66 44.57 -17.61
C LYS A 100 -31.66 43.43 -17.30
N LEU A 101 -32.37 43.56 -16.19
CA LEU A 101 -33.44 42.67 -15.72
C LEU A 101 -34.68 42.73 -16.65
N ASP A 102 -34.51 42.30 -17.91
CA ASP A 102 -35.57 42.10 -18.89
C ASP A 102 -35.53 40.64 -19.38
N GLU A 103 -36.47 40.23 -20.25
CA GLU A 103 -36.57 38.85 -20.75
C GLU A 103 -35.27 38.38 -21.42
N THR A 104 -34.53 39.32 -22.07
CA THR A 104 -33.24 38.98 -22.70
C THR A 104 -32.12 38.80 -21.70
N GLY A 105 -32.14 39.53 -20.58
CA GLY A 105 -31.23 39.33 -19.44
C GLY A 105 -31.48 38.03 -18.72
N MET A 106 -32.75 37.65 -18.54
CA MET A 106 -33.13 36.33 -17.97
C MET A 106 -32.62 35.17 -18.85
N LEU A 107 -32.74 35.25 -20.18
CA LEU A 107 -32.20 34.25 -21.10
C LEU A 107 -30.67 34.12 -20.93
N GLY A 108 -29.98 35.27 -20.88
CA GLY A 108 -28.51 35.27 -20.68
C GLY A 108 -28.08 34.65 -19.36
N SER A 109 -28.79 34.98 -18.27
CA SER A 109 -28.53 34.41 -16.94
C SER A 109 -28.84 32.88 -16.89
N SER A 110 -29.92 32.42 -17.52
CA SER A 110 -30.24 30.99 -17.60
C SER A 110 -29.19 30.19 -18.38
N ILE A 111 -28.67 30.73 -19.49
CA ILE A 111 -27.58 30.09 -20.23
C ILE A 111 -26.27 30.09 -19.44
N ASN A 112 -25.96 31.15 -18.69
CA ASN A 112 -24.79 31.16 -17.82
C ASN A 112 -24.90 30.17 -16.68
N MET A 113 -26.08 30.01 -16.08
CA MET A 113 -26.36 28.98 -15.05
C MET A 113 -26.22 27.53 -15.65
N LEU A 114 -26.73 27.33 -16.86
CA LEU A 114 -26.55 26.04 -17.56
C LEU A 114 -25.06 25.76 -17.81
N ALA A 115 -24.30 26.78 -18.24
CA ALA A 115 -22.87 26.67 -18.47
C ALA A 115 -22.10 26.32 -17.18
N GLU A 116 -22.48 26.89 -16.05
CA GLU A 116 -21.91 26.65 -14.74
C GLU A 116 -22.19 25.20 -14.29
N ASN A 117 -23.45 24.76 -14.36
CA ASN A 117 -23.83 23.39 -14.03
C ASN A 117 -23.09 22.35 -14.89
N LEU A 118 -22.99 22.58 -16.21
CA LEU A 118 -22.25 21.69 -17.11
C LEU A 118 -20.76 21.65 -16.76
N GLN A 119 -20.16 22.78 -16.43
CA GLN A 119 -18.77 22.87 -16.01
C GLN A 119 -18.53 22.13 -14.69
N GLU A 120 -19.42 22.27 -13.70
CA GLU A 120 -19.36 21.55 -12.42
C GLU A 120 -19.52 20.05 -12.60
N LEU A 121 -20.49 19.59 -13.41
CA LEU A 121 -20.69 18.19 -13.71
C LEU A 121 -19.47 17.56 -14.39
N THR A 122 -18.89 18.25 -15.36
CA THR A 122 -17.68 17.75 -16.04
C THR A 122 -16.51 17.65 -15.07
N LYS A 123 -16.29 18.69 -14.25
CA LYS A 123 -15.24 18.70 -13.22
C LYS A 123 -15.45 17.57 -12.18
N ALA A 124 -16.68 17.36 -11.74
CA ALA A 124 -17.01 16.29 -10.83
C ALA A 124 -16.74 14.90 -11.44
N GLN A 125 -17.07 14.71 -12.71
CA GLN A 125 -16.80 13.48 -13.46
C GLN A 125 -15.28 13.25 -13.61
N GLU A 126 -14.50 14.26 -13.99
CA GLU A 126 -13.03 14.18 -14.06
C GLU A 126 -12.44 13.80 -12.70
N MET A 127 -12.84 14.50 -11.63
CA MET A 127 -12.37 14.19 -10.26
C MET A 127 -12.72 12.76 -9.83
N GLN A 128 -13.90 12.26 -10.18
CA GLN A 128 -14.31 10.89 -9.90
C GLN A 128 -13.46 9.87 -10.67
N GLN A 129 -13.17 10.15 -11.93
CA GLN A 129 -12.31 9.30 -12.76
C GLN A 129 -10.86 9.27 -12.22
N ASP A 130 -10.30 10.44 -11.88
CA ASP A 130 -8.97 10.55 -11.29
C ASP A 130 -8.88 9.80 -9.96
N ARG A 131 -9.92 9.91 -9.13
CA ARG A 131 -9.99 9.20 -7.85
C ARG A 131 -10.02 7.67 -8.06
N LEU A 132 -10.81 7.18 -9.00
CA LEU A 132 -10.86 5.75 -9.32
C LEU A 132 -9.52 5.26 -9.87
N SER A 133 -8.91 6.01 -10.78
CA SER A 133 -7.58 5.68 -11.31
C SER A 133 -6.53 5.65 -10.21
N ALA A 134 -6.51 6.65 -9.32
CA ALA A 134 -5.59 6.68 -8.20
C ALA A 134 -5.79 5.51 -7.22
N LEU A 135 -7.03 5.08 -6.98
CA LEU A 135 -7.31 3.91 -6.15
C LEU A 135 -6.78 2.62 -6.81
N ILE A 136 -7.04 2.42 -8.10
CA ILE A 136 -6.59 1.24 -8.86
C ILE A 136 -5.05 1.18 -8.89
N GLU A 137 -4.39 2.31 -9.17
CA GLU A 137 -2.93 2.36 -9.29
C GLU A 137 -2.21 2.16 -7.96
N ASN A 138 -2.80 2.61 -6.83
CA ASN A 138 -2.17 2.50 -5.51
C ASN A 138 -2.65 1.29 -4.69
N MET A 139 -3.44 0.40 -5.26
CA MET A 139 -3.75 -0.87 -4.61
C MET A 139 -2.51 -1.75 -4.52
N GLY A 140 -2.22 -2.28 -3.33
CA GLY A 140 -1.09 -3.21 -3.10
C GLY A 140 -1.25 -4.58 -3.79
N ALA A 141 -2.38 -4.83 -4.45
CA ALA A 141 -2.64 -6.03 -5.23
C ALA A 141 -2.41 -5.76 -6.72
N GLY A 142 -1.91 -6.75 -7.44
CA GLY A 142 -1.84 -6.70 -8.90
C GLY A 142 -3.22 -6.88 -9.52
N LEU A 143 -3.59 -6.01 -10.47
CA LEU A 143 -4.87 -6.09 -11.20
C LEU A 143 -4.61 -6.22 -12.69
N VAL A 144 -5.35 -7.15 -13.32
CA VAL A 144 -5.38 -7.32 -14.78
C VAL A 144 -6.84 -7.43 -15.22
N LEU A 145 -7.25 -6.56 -16.14
CA LEU A 145 -8.57 -6.56 -16.73
C LEU A 145 -8.52 -7.16 -18.13
N ILE A 146 -9.26 -8.23 -18.33
CA ILE A 146 -9.37 -8.96 -19.61
C ILE A 146 -10.78 -8.76 -20.16
N ASP A 147 -10.90 -8.34 -21.40
CA ASP A 147 -12.20 -8.15 -22.06
C ASP A 147 -12.89 -9.48 -22.44
N SER A 148 -14.11 -9.38 -22.96
CA SER A 148 -14.90 -10.54 -23.38
C SER A 148 -14.27 -11.36 -24.52
N ARG A 149 -13.27 -10.81 -25.23
CA ARG A 149 -12.53 -11.45 -26.32
C ARG A 149 -11.18 -12.02 -25.88
N GLY A 150 -10.79 -11.79 -24.62
CA GLY A 150 -9.53 -12.27 -24.06
C GLY A 150 -8.37 -11.27 -24.17
N TYR A 151 -8.59 -10.02 -24.56
CA TYR A 151 -7.56 -9.00 -24.62
C TYR A 151 -7.40 -8.30 -23.27
N ILE A 152 -6.17 -8.03 -22.88
CA ILE A 152 -5.85 -7.29 -21.66
C ILE A 152 -6.04 -5.80 -21.91
N ASN A 153 -7.02 -5.20 -21.24
CA ASN A 153 -7.38 -3.79 -21.41
C ASN A 153 -6.77 -2.88 -20.33
N LEU A 154 -6.43 -3.44 -19.16
CA LEU A 154 -5.85 -2.68 -18.07
C LEU A 154 -4.95 -3.58 -17.23
N ILE A 155 -3.80 -3.04 -16.84
CA ILE A 155 -2.97 -3.53 -15.75
C ILE A 155 -2.67 -2.35 -14.84
N ASN A 156 -2.66 -2.55 -13.52
CA ASN A 156 -2.31 -1.50 -12.57
C ASN A 156 -0.82 -1.52 -12.22
N LYS A 157 -0.39 -0.49 -11.51
CA LYS A 157 0.99 -0.38 -11.02
C LYS A 157 1.38 -1.55 -10.12
N GLY A 158 0.46 -2.04 -9.27
CA GLY A 158 0.71 -3.21 -8.41
C GLY A 158 1.11 -4.46 -9.20
N PHE A 159 0.49 -4.73 -10.34
CA PHE A 159 0.88 -5.84 -11.21
C PHE A 159 2.26 -5.63 -11.82
N ILE A 160 2.53 -4.40 -12.30
CA ILE A 160 3.84 -4.03 -12.88
C ILE A 160 4.96 -4.20 -11.86
N ASP A 161 4.77 -3.72 -10.64
CA ASP A 161 5.77 -3.77 -9.57
C ASP A 161 6.02 -5.22 -9.07
N ILE A 162 4.96 -6.05 -9.01
CA ILE A 162 5.07 -7.46 -8.58
C ILE A 162 5.82 -8.29 -9.60
N PHE A 163 5.47 -8.17 -10.88
CA PHE A 163 5.98 -9.03 -11.95
C PHE A 163 7.15 -8.40 -12.71
N HIS A 164 7.51 -7.15 -12.40
CA HIS A 164 8.57 -6.37 -13.06
C HIS A 164 8.44 -6.34 -14.59
N VAL A 165 7.22 -6.10 -15.07
CA VAL A 165 6.87 -6.08 -16.49
C VAL A 165 6.60 -4.66 -16.99
N ASN A 166 6.67 -4.47 -18.31
CA ASN A 166 6.25 -3.21 -18.92
C ASN A 166 4.79 -3.30 -19.37
N SER A 167 4.01 -2.25 -19.15
CA SER A 167 2.61 -2.21 -19.55
C SER A 167 2.38 -2.40 -21.04
N SER A 168 3.30 -1.89 -21.88
CA SER A 168 3.27 -2.03 -23.33
C SER A 168 3.30 -3.47 -23.83
N ASP A 169 3.90 -4.37 -23.05
CA ASP A 169 4.06 -5.77 -23.43
C ASP A 169 2.80 -6.59 -23.21
N TYR A 170 1.87 -6.08 -22.41
CA TYR A 170 0.63 -6.75 -21.99
C TYR A 170 -0.63 -6.11 -22.59
N LEU A 171 -0.70 -4.78 -22.66
CA LEU A 171 -1.90 -4.07 -23.10
C LEU A 171 -2.24 -4.38 -24.57
N ASN A 172 -3.53 -4.59 -24.84
CA ASN A 172 -4.09 -4.94 -26.13
C ASN A 172 -3.56 -6.27 -26.72
N LYS A 173 -2.98 -7.13 -25.89
CA LYS A 173 -2.59 -8.50 -26.28
C LYS A 173 -3.51 -9.53 -25.64
N VAL A 174 -3.54 -10.72 -26.21
CA VAL A 174 -4.37 -11.81 -25.70
C VAL A 174 -3.69 -12.40 -24.45
N TYR A 175 -4.45 -12.64 -23.37
CA TYR A 175 -3.92 -13.02 -22.07
C TYR A 175 -3.02 -14.26 -22.10
N TYR A 176 -3.36 -15.29 -22.89
CA TYR A 176 -2.57 -16.52 -22.96
C TYR A 176 -1.29 -16.43 -23.81
N GLU A 177 -1.05 -15.30 -24.51
CA GLU A 177 0.18 -15.04 -25.25
C GLU A 177 1.23 -14.33 -24.39
N VAL A 178 0.82 -13.63 -23.32
CA VAL A 178 1.69 -12.78 -22.52
C VAL A 178 1.78 -13.20 -21.06
N ILE A 179 0.87 -14.04 -20.58
CA ILE A 179 0.89 -14.62 -19.24
C ILE A 179 1.49 -16.02 -19.33
N ASP A 180 2.78 -16.16 -18.98
CA ASP A 180 3.54 -17.40 -19.07
C ASP A 180 3.16 -18.47 -18.02
N TYR A 181 2.15 -18.20 -17.17
CA TYR A 181 1.74 -19.09 -16.09
C TYR A 181 0.49 -19.87 -16.47
N GLU A 182 0.65 -21.15 -16.79
CA GLU A 182 -0.45 -22.03 -17.24
C GLU A 182 -1.61 -22.09 -16.23
N GLU A 183 -1.31 -22.09 -14.93
CA GLU A 183 -2.33 -22.11 -13.87
C GLU A 183 -3.21 -20.87 -13.86
N ILE A 184 -2.67 -19.70 -14.24
CA ILE A 184 -3.42 -18.44 -14.37
C ILE A 184 -4.30 -18.50 -15.63
N CYS A 185 -3.75 -18.98 -16.74
CA CYS A 185 -4.51 -19.15 -17.99
C CYS A 185 -5.69 -20.12 -17.81
N GLN A 186 -5.49 -21.23 -17.10
CA GLN A 186 -6.57 -22.18 -16.76
C GLN A 186 -7.64 -21.53 -15.88
N LEU A 187 -7.26 -20.72 -14.90
CA LEU A 187 -8.18 -19.98 -14.03
C LEU A 187 -9.03 -19.00 -14.85
N VAL A 188 -8.40 -18.25 -15.77
CA VAL A 188 -9.12 -17.34 -16.67
C VAL A 188 -10.11 -18.12 -17.54
N ALA A 189 -9.68 -19.22 -18.17
CA ALA A 189 -10.53 -20.06 -19.00
C ALA A 189 -11.72 -20.64 -18.21
N GLU A 190 -11.51 -21.00 -16.94
CA GLU A 190 -12.58 -21.47 -16.07
C GLU A 190 -13.61 -20.38 -15.78
N VAL A 191 -13.18 -19.14 -15.51
CA VAL A 191 -14.09 -18.01 -15.32
C VAL A 191 -14.87 -17.69 -16.60
N PHE A 192 -14.22 -17.74 -17.76
CA PHE A 192 -14.89 -17.58 -19.06
C PHE A 192 -15.97 -18.63 -19.29
N ARG A 193 -15.72 -19.87 -18.88
CA ARG A 193 -16.67 -20.99 -19.07
C ARG A 193 -17.82 -20.97 -18.07
N THR A 194 -17.54 -20.63 -16.81
CA THR A 194 -18.50 -20.77 -15.70
C THR A 194 -19.22 -19.47 -15.35
N GLU A 195 -18.68 -18.33 -15.78
CA GLU A 195 -19.11 -16.99 -15.38
C GLU A 195 -19.21 -16.80 -13.86
N LYS A 196 -18.41 -17.56 -13.10
CA LYS A 196 -18.37 -17.53 -11.65
C LYS A 196 -17.01 -17.08 -11.16
N LYS A 197 -17.00 -16.52 -9.96
CA LYS A 197 -15.75 -16.20 -9.26
C LYS A 197 -14.97 -17.49 -8.98
N VAL A 198 -13.72 -17.55 -9.43
CA VAL A 198 -12.77 -18.63 -9.15
C VAL A 198 -11.60 -18.06 -8.40
N SER A 199 -11.00 -18.84 -7.48
CA SER A 199 -9.76 -18.45 -6.81
C SER A 199 -8.83 -19.64 -6.71
N LYS A 200 -7.53 -19.40 -6.91
CA LYS A 200 -6.49 -20.41 -6.83
C LYS A 200 -5.25 -19.86 -6.12
N GLN A 201 -4.63 -20.69 -5.29
CA GLN A 201 -3.30 -20.38 -4.76
C GLN A 201 -2.25 -20.87 -5.75
N ILE A 202 -1.35 -19.98 -6.13
CA ILE A 202 -0.34 -20.26 -7.16
C ILE A 202 1.03 -19.90 -6.61
N LEU A 203 2.02 -20.75 -6.87
CA LEU A 203 3.43 -20.46 -6.60
C LEU A 203 4.08 -19.95 -7.88
N VAL A 204 4.50 -18.71 -7.85
CA VAL A 204 5.14 -18.05 -9.00
C VAL A 204 6.64 -17.90 -8.73
N PRO A 205 7.50 -18.51 -9.56
CA PRO A 205 8.94 -18.25 -9.52
C PRO A 205 9.23 -16.88 -10.14
N LEU A 206 9.57 -15.89 -9.30
CA LEU A 206 9.95 -14.56 -9.74
C LEU A 206 11.46 -14.38 -9.56
N PHE A 207 12.24 -14.38 -10.65
CA PHE A 207 13.71 -14.24 -10.67
C PHE A 207 14.44 -15.15 -9.68
N ILE A 208 14.75 -14.65 -8.47
CA ILE A 208 15.53 -15.35 -7.43
C ILE A 208 14.60 -15.91 -6.33
N GLU A 209 13.41 -15.38 -6.20
CA GLU A 209 12.47 -15.71 -5.12
C GLU A 209 11.23 -16.44 -5.64
N ARG A 210 10.72 -17.36 -4.83
CA ARG A 210 9.41 -17.99 -5.04
C ARG A 210 8.39 -17.23 -4.22
N ARG A 211 7.34 -16.68 -4.88
CA ARG A 211 6.26 -15.96 -4.20
C ARG A 211 4.94 -16.71 -4.33
N TYR A 212 4.16 -16.66 -3.26
CA TYR A 212 2.85 -17.27 -3.20
C TYR A 212 1.78 -16.21 -3.43
N PHE A 213 0.90 -16.46 -4.41
CA PHE A 213 -0.23 -15.59 -4.71
C PHE A 213 -1.55 -16.31 -4.52
N VAL A 214 -2.56 -15.60 -4.02
CA VAL A 214 -3.95 -15.96 -4.24
C VAL A 214 -4.42 -15.13 -5.42
N VAL A 215 -4.76 -15.81 -6.51
CA VAL A 215 -5.30 -15.17 -7.72
C VAL A 215 -6.80 -15.37 -7.74
N TYR A 216 -7.54 -14.26 -7.79
CA TYR A 216 -8.99 -14.27 -7.95
C TYR A 216 -9.32 -13.90 -9.39
N GLY A 217 -10.08 -14.75 -10.07
CA GLY A 217 -10.74 -14.43 -11.31
C GLY A 217 -12.20 -14.07 -11.05
N VAL A 218 -12.56 -12.82 -11.32
CA VAL A 218 -13.89 -12.28 -11.03
C VAL A 218 -14.57 -11.94 -12.36
N PRO A 219 -15.77 -12.49 -12.66
CA PRO A 219 -16.51 -12.13 -13.85
C PRO A 219 -17.00 -10.69 -13.79
N ILE A 220 -16.88 -9.96 -14.89
CA ILE A 220 -17.43 -8.61 -15.03
C ILE A 220 -18.68 -8.67 -15.87
N LEU A 221 -19.80 -8.35 -15.24
CA LEU A 221 -21.11 -8.25 -15.89
C LEU A 221 -21.51 -6.78 -15.99
N GLY A 222 -21.93 -6.36 -17.16
CA GLY A 222 -22.46 -5.03 -17.39
C GLY A 222 -23.94 -4.91 -17.00
N THR A 223 -24.54 -3.75 -17.30
CA THR A 223 -25.98 -3.55 -17.23
C THR A 223 -26.70 -4.64 -18.02
N ASN A 224 -27.75 -5.25 -17.44
CA ASN A 224 -28.52 -6.37 -18.01
C ASN A 224 -27.75 -7.71 -18.09
N ASN A 225 -26.80 -7.96 -17.18
CA ASN A 225 -25.99 -9.20 -17.15
C ASN A 225 -25.20 -9.49 -18.44
N VAL A 226 -24.87 -8.47 -19.21
CA VAL A 226 -24.04 -8.63 -20.41
C VAL A 226 -22.59 -8.91 -19.98
N TRP A 227 -22.05 -10.02 -20.44
CA TRP A 227 -20.65 -10.40 -20.19
C TRP A 227 -19.68 -9.37 -20.77
N LYS A 228 -18.79 -8.85 -19.91
CA LYS A 228 -17.77 -7.85 -20.28
C LYS A 228 -16.34 -8.37 -20.20
N GLY A 229 -16.11 -9.43 -19.41
CA GLY A 229 -14.78 -10.01 -19.28
C GLY A 229 -14.45 -10.47 -17.87
N VAL A 230 -13.17 -10.56 -17.57
CA VAL A 230 -12.62 -11.05 -16.30
C VAL A 230 -11.70 -10.04 -15.68
N LEU A 231 -11.86 -9.80 -14.39
CA LEU A 231 -10.88 -9.10 -13.56
C LEU A 231 -10.05 -10.14 -12.80
N LEU A 232 -8.73 -10.14 -13.02
CA LEU A 232 -7.78 -10.87 -12.20
C LEU A 232 -7.26 -9.98 -11.10
N VAL A 233 -7.22 -10.52 -9.87
CA VAL A 233 -6.65 -9.86 -8.70
C VAL A 233 -5.58 -10.77 -8.11
N PHE A 234 -4.34 -10.28 -8.04
CA PHE A 234 -3.18 -10.98 -7.50
C PHE A 234 -2.88 -10.46 -6.09
N HIS A 235 -3.09 -11.29 -5.10
CA HIS A 235 -2.78 -10.98 -3.71
C HIS A 235 -1.55 -11.76 -3.27
N ASP A 236 -0.46 -11.05 -2.95
CA ASP A 236 0.77 -11.67 -2.44
C ASP A 236 0.54 -12.14 -1.00
N ILE A 237 0.66 -13.44 -0.79
CA ILE A 237 0.53 -14.10 0.53
C ILE A 237 1.85 -14.73 0.99
N THR A 238 2.98 -14.33 0.40
CA THR A 238 4.29 -14.94 0.66
C THR A 238 4.65 -14.86 2.14
N GLU A 239 4.47 -13.71 2.77
CA GLU A 239 4.76 -13.53 4.19
C GLU A 239 3.82 -14.37 5.07
N ILE A 240 2.53 -14.47 4.71
CA ILE A 240 1.57 -15.31 5.42
C ILE A 240 1.99 -16.78 5.33
N LYS A 241 2.42 -17.23 4.14
CA LYS A 241 2.89 -18.60 3.92
C LYS A 241 4.20 -18.90 4.66
N LYS A 242 5.13 -17.95 4.70
CA LYS A 242 6.35 -18.09 5.52
C LYS A 242 6.02 -18.23 7.00
N LEU A 243 5.11 -17.38 7.52
CA LEU A 243 4.66 -17.48 8.92
C LEU A 243 3.93 -18.80 9.21
N GLU A 244 3.07 -19.26 8.30
CA GLU A 244 2.38 -20.56 8.42
C GLU A 244 3.37 -21.72 8.45
N GLN A 245 4.39 -21.69 7.59
CA GLN A 245 5.44 -22.71 7.55
C GLN A 245 6.28 -22.68 8.82
N MET A 246 6.73 -21.52 9.26
CA MET A 246 7.46 -21.37 10.54
C MET A 246 6.67 -21.91 11.72
N ARG A 247 5.35 -21.71 11.75
CA ARG A 247 4.48 -22.25 12.79
C ARG A 247 4.38 -23.78 12.71
N LYS A 248 4.26 -24.35 11.51
CA LYS A 248 4.23 -25.81 11.31
C LYS A 248 5.55 -26.44 11.76
N ASP A 249 6.66 -25.85 11.35
CA ASP A 249 8.00 -26.32 11.71
C ASP A 249 8.23 -26.24 13.22
N PHE A 250 7.76 -25.16 13.86
CA PHE A 250 7.79 -25.03 15.31
C PHE A 250 7.08 -26.17 16.02
N VAL A 251 5.82 -26.46 15.68
CA VAL A 251 5.04 -27.53 16.29
C VAL A 251 5.68 -28.91 16.06
N ALA A 252 6.19 -29.16 14.85
CA ALA A 252 6.88 -30.39 14.51
C ALA A 252 8.16 -30.58 15.34
N ASN A 253 8.97 -29.51 15.44
CA ASN A 253 10.22 -29.52 16.20
C ASN A 253 9.97 -29.68 17.71
N VAL A 254 8.99 -28.99 18.29
CA VAL A 254 8.59 -29.17 19.70
C VAL A 254 8.23 -30.62 19.95
N SER A 255 7.37 -31.22 19.10
CA SER A 255 6.95 -32.59 19.24
C SER A 255 8.13 -33.58 19.19
N HIS A 256 9.08 -33.32 18.28
CA HIS A 256 10.26 -34.16 18.11
C HIS A 256 11.22 -34.04 19.31
N GLU A 257 11.51 -32.79 19.75
CA GLU A 257 12.44 -32.54 20.87
C GLU A 257 11.88 -33.01 22.23
N LEU A 258 10.54 -33.06 22.40
CA LEU A 258 9.90 -33.69 23.57
C LEU A 258 9.87 -35.20 23.50
N LYS A 259 9.64 -35.79 22.32
CA LYS A 259 9.52 -37.24 22.16
C LYS A 259 10.83 -37.97 22.45
N THR A 260 11.96 -37.40 22.05
CA THR A 260 13.28 -38.05 22.19
C THR A 260 13.63 -38.33 23.64
N PRO A 261 13.66 -37.37 24.60
CA PRO A 261 13.99 -37.64 25.99
C PRO A 261 12.96 -38.55 26.65
N VAL A 262 11.65 -38.42 26.33
CA VAL A 262 10.60 -39.31 26.85
C VAL A 262 10.84 -40.77 26.44
N THR A 263 11.19 -41.00 25.16
CA THR A 263 11.49 -42.35 24.65
C THR A 263 12.75 -42.92 25.32
N SER A 264 13.77 -42.09 25.54
CA SER A 264 15.01 -42.48 26.24
C SER A 264 14.74 -42.88 27.68
N ILE A 265 14.04 -42.03 28.45
CA ILE A 265 13.62 -42.29 29.82
C ILE A 265 12.84 -43.61 29.89
N LYS A 266 11.84 -43.80 29.04
CA LYS A 266 11.03 -44.99 28.98
C LYS A 266 11.89 -46.23 28.71
N GLY A 267 12.74 -46.21 27.67
CA GLY A 267 13.58 -47.34 27.29
C GLY A 267 14.56 -47.76 28.39
N PHE A 268 15.23 -46.80 29.04
CA PHE A 268 16.13 -47.14 30.15
C PHE A 268 15.36 -47.65 31.37
N THR A 269 14.16 -47.12 31.64
CA THR A 269 13.31 -47.65 32.71
C THR A 269 12.83 -49.09 32.42
N GLU A 270 12.38 -49.38 31.20
CA GLU A 270 11.99 -50.71 30.78
C GLU A 270 13.19 -51.72 30.92
N THR A 271 14.38 -51.30 30.46
CA THR A 271 15.60 -52.10 30.57
C THR A 271 15.97 -52.40 32.04
N LEU A 272 15.83 -51.41 32.94
CA LEU A 272 16.03 -51.62 34.37
C LEU A 272 15.03 -52.63 34.93
N MET A 273 13.77 -52.54 34.56
CA MET A 273 12.70 -53.44 35.00
C MET A 273 12.93 -54.91 34.50
N ASP A 274 13.48 -55.04 33.28
CA ASP A 274 13.82 -56.32 32.67
C ASP A 274 15.05 -57.04 33.28
N GLY A 275 15.52 -56.53 34.42
CA GLY A 275 16.57 -57.17 35.23
C GLY A 275 17.92 -56.47 35.28
N ALA A 276 18.14 -55.37 34.49
CA ALA A 276 19.38 -54.59 34.53
C ALA A 276 19.61 -53.94 35.91
N MET A 277 18.54 -53.74 36.70
CA MET A 277 18.61 -53.21 38.07
C MET A 277 19.42 -54.09 39.05
N ASN A 278 19.63 -55.37 38.73
CA ASN A 278 20.41 -56.30 39.58
C ASN A 278 21.93 -56.05 39.49
N ASN A 279 22.40 -55.26 38.49
CA ASN A 279 23.79 -54.83 38.39
C ASN A 279 23.88 -53.36 38.87
N LYS A 280 24.61 -53.12 39.96
CA LYS A 280 24.71 -51.80 40.61
C LYS A 280 25.30 -50.72 39.69
N GLU A 281 26.31 -51.05 38.90
CA GLU A 281 26.97 -50.10 37.99
C GLU A 281 26.02 -49.68 36.84
N THR A 282 25.30 -50.69 36.28
CA THR A 282 24.29 -50.43 35.24
C THR A 282 23.12 -49.64 35.80
N LEU A 283 22.67 -49.94 37.01
CA LEU A 283 21.61 -49.19 37.71
C LEU A 283 22.00 -47.69 37.88
N GLU A 284 23.19 -47.42 38.43
CA GLU A 284 23.66 -46.07 38.63
C GLU A 284 23.81 -45.32 37.31
N THR A 285 24.33 -45.96 36.28
CA THR A 285 24.48 -45.39 34.94
C THR A 285 23.12 -45.04 34.32
N PHE A 286 22.15 -45.97 34.33
CA PHE A 286 20.84 -45.71 33.73
C PHE A 286 20.02 -44.70 34.50
N LEU A 287 20.08 -44.69 35.83
CA LEU A 287 19.45 -43.66 36.64
C LEU A 287 20.06 -42.27 36.36
N SER A 288 21.37 -42.17 36.15
CA SER A 288 22.03 -40.90 35.79
C SER A 288 21.59 -40.38 34.43
N ILE A 289 21.37 -41.32 33.46
CA ILE A 289 20.85 -40.93 32.13
C ILE A 289 19.38 -40.46 32.23
N ILE A 290 18.55 -41.20 32.98
CA ILE A 290 17.14 -40.83 33.20
C ILE A 290 17.05 -39.46 33.84
N LEU A 291 17.85 -39.19 34.87
CA LEU A 291 17.89 -37.88 35.54
C LEU A 291 18.31 -36.79 34.57
N LYS A 292 19.39 -37.00 33.82
CA LYS A 292 19.86 -36.02 32.80
C LYS A 292 18.82 -35.72 31.73
N GLU A 293 18.09 -36.72 31.21
CA GLU A 293 17.05 -36.49 30.21
C GLU A 293 15.81 -35.84 30.83
N SER A 294 15.50 -36.09 32.10
CA SER A 294 14.44 -35.39 32.85
C SER A 294 14.76 -33.89 33.03
N ASP A 295 15.99 -33.58 33.46
CA ASP A 295 16.46 -32.19 33.61
C ASP A 295 16.46 -31.46 32.26
N ARG A 296 16.85 -32.15 31.19
CA ARG A 296 16.78 -31.62 29.83
C ARG A 296 15.36 -31.29 29.41
N LEU A 297 14.41 -32.19 29.71
CA LEU A 297 12.99 -32.00 29.40
C LEU A 297 12.42 -30.81 30.18
N GLN A 298 12.75 -30.67 31.45
CA GLN A 298 12.34 -29.52 32.29
C GLN A 298 12.87 -28.22 31.73
N THR A 299 14.13 -28.16 31.34
CA THR A 299 14.75 -26.97 30.72
C THR A 299 14.04 -26.61 29.43
N LEU A 300 13.78 -27.58 28.54
CA LEU A 300 13.07 -27.35 27.28
C LEU A 300 11.65 -26.79 27.49
N ILE A 301 10.90 -27.37 28.45
CA ILE A 301 9.55 -26.86 28.80
C ILE A 301 9.63 -25.42 29.31
N GLN A 302 10.60 -25.11 30.19
CA GLN A 302 10.77 -23.77 30.73
C GLN A 302 11.13 -22.75 29.63
N GLU A 303 12.03 -23.09 28.71
CA GLU A 303 12.39 -22.24 27.58
C GLU A 303 11.21 -22.00 26.63
N LEU A 304 10.36 -23.02 26.38
CA LEU A 304 9.14 -22.87 25.59
C LEU A 304 8.12 -21.95 26.25
N LEU A 305 7.94 -22.07 27.58
CA LEU A 305 7.05 -21.19 28.33
C LEU A 305 7.56 -19.75 28.35
N ASP A 306 8.87 -19.56 28.55
CA ASP A 306 9.48 -18.23 28.51
C ASP A 306 9.34 -17.59 27.13
N LEU A 307 9.63 -18.33 26.04
CA LEU A 307 9.46 -17.85 24.68
C LEU A 307 7.99 -17.48 24.40
N SER A 308 7.05 -18.34 24.79
CA SER A 308 5.62 -18.06 24.63
C SER A 308 5.17 -16.79 25.36
N LYS A 309 5.71 -16.54 26.59
CA LYS A 309 5.40 -15.32 27.34
C LYS A 309 5.98 -14.06 26.66
N ILE A 310 7.21 -14.14 26.16
CA ILE A 310 7.90 -13.02 25.52
C ILE A 310 7.19 -12.64 24.20
N GLU A 311 6.65 -13.60 23.47
CA GLU A 311 5.95 -13.40 22.19
C GLU A 311 4.49 -12.91 22.35
N GLN A 312 3.92 -12.95 23.54
CA GLN A 312 2.56 -12.46 23.78
C GLN A 312 2.48 -10.94 23.65
N GLN A 313 1.41 -10.47 23.00
CA GLN A 313 1.08 -9.04 23.00
C GLN A 313 0.87 -8.57 24.43
N GLY A 314 1.67 -7.56 24.85
CA GLY A 314 1.60 -7.02 26.20
C GLY A 314 2.66 -7.55 27.15
N PHE A 315 3.67 -8.30 26.67
CA PHE A 315 4.86 -8.61 27.48
C PHE A 315 5.48 -7.29 27.98
N ARG A 316 5.67 -7.21 29.31
CA ARG A 316 6.26 -6.03 29.94
C ARG A 316 7.52 -6.43 30.70
N LEU A 317 8.58 -5.67 30.46
CA LEU A 317 9.82 -5.79 31.23
C LEU A 317 9.65 -5.13 32.59
N ASN A 318 10.25 -5.71 33.60
CA ASN A 318 10.39 -5.10 34.91
C ASN A 318 11.65 -4.19 34.93
N ILE A 319 11.47 -2.95 34.43
CA ILE A 319 12.60 -2.03 34.22
C ILE A 319 13.11 -1.48 35.55
N GLN A 320 14.42 -1.61 35.78
CA GLN A 320 15.16 -1.08 36.90
C GLN A 320 16.55 -0.65 36.45
N ASP A 321 17.24 0.15 37.31
CA ASP A 321 18.64 0.49 37.06
C ASP A 321 19.52 -0.71 37.43
N ILE A 322 20.36 -1.14 36.47
CA ILE A 322 21.19 -2.34 36.55
C ILE A 322 22.65 -1.95 36.32
N ASP A 323 23.53 -2.39 37.23
CA ASP A 323 24.96 -2.37 36.96
C ASP A 323 25.32 -3.59 36.08
N LEU A 324 25.56 -3.33 34.81
CA LEU A 324 25.84 -4.36 33.81
C LEU A 324 27.20 -5.05 34.07
N TYR A 325 28.15 -4.35 34.65
CA TYR A 325 29.45 -4.93 35.01
C TYR A 325 29.30 -6.00 36.11
N GLU A 326 28.58 -5.69 37.20
CA GLU A 326 28.31 -6.65 38.25
C GLU A 326 27.42 -7.81 37.78
N LEU A 327 26.45 -7.56 36.94
CA LEU A 327 25.62 -8.62 36.30
C LEU A 327 26.50 -9.61 35.52
N LEU A 328 27.43 -9.11 34.71
CA LEU A 328 28.32 -9.97 33.92
C LEU A 328 29.25 -10.79 34.80
N LYS A 329 29.78 -10.20 35.89
CA LYS A 329 30.59 -10.94 36.89
C LYS A 329 29.79 -12.09 37.53
N GLU A 330 28.55 -11.81 37.92
CA GLU A 330 27.68 -12.84 38.50
C GLU A 330 27.46 -13.99 37.54
N VAL A 331 27.16 -13.69 36.26
CA VAL A 331 26.96 -14.71 35.21
C VAL A 331 28.23 -15.53 34.97
N ILE A 332 29.40 -14.88 34.94
CA ILE A 332 30.68 -15.58 34.80
C ILE A 332 30.91 -16.51 35.98
N THR A 333 30.60 -16.05 37.22
CA THR A 333 30.73 -16.89 38.42
C THR A 333 29.86 -18.14 38.34
N ILE A 334 28.60 -18.02 37.86
CA ILE A 334 27.67 -19.13 37.67
C ILE A 334 28.22 -20.16 36.66
N LEU A 335 28.87 -19.70 35.60
CA LEU A 335 29.38 -20.55 34.54
C LEU A 335 30.83 -21.02 34.72
N SER A 336 31.54 -20.50 35.73
CA SER A 336 32.95 -20.79 35.99
C SER A 336 33.24 -22.28 36.17
N GLY A 337 32.37 -23.04 36.86
CA GLY A 337 32.54 -24.47 37.06
C GLY A 337 32.52 -25.28 35.75
N LYS A 338 31.63 -24.90 34.81
CA LYS A 338 31.57 -25.56 33.48
C LYS A 338 32.77 -25.22 32.60
N ALA A 339 33.26 -23.96 32.70
CA ALA A 339 34.43 -23.52 31.96
C ALA A 339 35.71 -24.20 32.47
N GLN A 340 35.87 -24.27 33.80
CA GLN A 340 37.01 -24.94 34.47
C GLN A 340 37.09 -26.43 34.10
N ALA A 341 35.94 -27.13 34.04
CA ALA A 341 35.89 -28.54 33.62
C ALA A 341 36.44 -28.80 32.20
N LYS A 342 36.44 -27.77 31.34
CA LYS A 342 37.02 -27.81 29.99
C LYS A 342 38.39 -27.05 29.89
N ASN A 343 38.94 -26.51 30.97
CA ASN A 343 40.10 -25.63 30.97
C ASN A 343 39.92 -24.40 30.08
N ILE A 344 38.71 -23.86 30.00
CA ILE A 344 38.41 -22.63 29.23
C ILE A 344 38.58 -21.43 30.14
N ARG A 345 39.31 -20.40 29.67
CA ARG A 345 39.46 -19.13 30.38
C ARG A 345 38.35 -18.18 29.98
N ILE A 346 37.65 -17.61 30.97
CA ILE A 346 36.66 -16.54 30.77
C ILE A 346 37.22 -15.24 31.32
N ASN A 347 37.34 -14.22 30.48
CA ASN A 347 37.88 -12.91 30.86
C ASN A 347 36.82 -11.83 30.66
N LEU A 348 36.64 -10.94 31.65
CA LEU A 348 35.81 -9.73 31.53
C LEU A 348 36.70 -8.53 31.36
N LEU A 349 36.59 -7.83 30.26
CA LEU A 349 37.33 -6.61 29.95
C LEU A 349 36.38 -5.42 29.97
N CYS A 350 36.58 -4.52 30.91
CA CYS A 350 35.84 -3.27 31.03
C CYS A 350 36.81 -2.16 31.43
N LYS A 351 36.62 -0.97 30.88
CA LYS A 351 37.42 0.22 31.27
C LYS A 351 36.88 0.91 32.51
N GLN A 352 35.65 0.65 32.90
CA GLN A 352 34.93 1.28 34.00
C GLN A 352 34.49 0.22 35.00
N ASP A 353 34.56 0.54 36.29
CA ASP A 353 34.13 -0.39 37.34
C ASP A 353 32.61 -0.44 37.52
N GLN A 354 31.87 0.42 36.85
CA GLN A 354 30.42 0.49 36.93
C GLN A 354 29.82 0.98 35.59
N VAL A 355 28.79 0.30 35.10
CA VAL A 355 28.03 0.68 33.89
C VAL A 355 26.53 0.51 34.14
N ILE A 356 25.85 1.60 34.42
CA ILE A 356 24.42 1.59 34.73
C ILE A 356 23.61 1.68 33.46
N ILE A 357 22.62 0.78 33.32
CA ILE A 357 21.60 0.77 32.26
C ILE A 357 20.21 0.53 32.86
N GLN A 358 19.17 0.96 32.15
CA GLN A 358 17.79 0.60 32.48
C GLN A 358 17.40 -0.69 31.75
N GLY A 359 16.89 -1.67 32.50
CA GLY A 359 16.50 -2.96 31.92
C GLY A 359 15.84 -3.88 32.94
N ASP A 360 15.48 -5.08 32.47
CA ASP A 360 15.01 -6.16 33.34
C ASP A 360 16.19 -7.07 33.72
N LEU A 361 16.52 -7.07 35.00
CA LEU A 361 17.68 -7.77 35.52
C LEU A 361 17.66 -9.26 35.22
N ASP A 362 16.52 -9.92 35.46
CA ASP A 362 16.39 -11.38 35.27
C ASP A 362 16.48 -11.75 33.81
N ARG A 363 15.90 -10.94 32.96
CA ARG A 363 15.90 -11.15 31.50
C ARG A 363 17.28 -10.87 30.88
N LEU A 364 17.97 -9.83 31.28
CA LEU A 364 19.35 -9.58 30.85
C LEU A 364 20.30 -10.65 31.38
N LYS A 365 20.12 -11.11 32.62
CA LYS A 365 20.85 -12.25 33.17
C LYS A 365 20.66 -13.51 32.31
N GLN A 366 19.43 -13.81 31.90
CA GLN A 366 19.10 -14.94 31.00
C GLN A 366 19.79 -14.79 29.64
N VAL A 367 19.83 -13.56 29.06
CA VAL A 367 20.55 -13.27 27.82
C VAL A 367 22.03 -13.64 27.94
N PHE A 368 22.72 -13.13 28.96
CA PHE A 368 24.16 -13.34 29.10
C PHE A 368 24.50 -14.78 29.51
N ILE A 369 23.65 -15.45 30.30
CA ILE A 369 23.81 -16.89 30.58
C ILE A 369 23.77 -17.66 29.28
N ASN A 370 22.79 -17.43 28.41
CA ASN A 370 22.67 -18.14 27.15
C ASN A 370 23.86 -17.91 26.22
N LEU A 371 24.32 -16.68 26.09
CA LEU A 371 25.44 -16.34 25.20
C LEU A 371 26.77 -16.91 25.72
N ILE A 372 27.08 -16.73 27.00
CA ILE A 372 28.34 -17.19 27.57
C ILE A 372 28.35 -18.73 27.70
N ALA A 373 27.22 -19.35 28.01
CA ALA A 373 27.09 -20.83 27.98
C ALA A 373 27.32 -21.39 26.57
N ASN A 374 26.76 -20.75 25.54
CA ASN A 374 27.03 -21.14 24.15
C ASN A 374 28.52 -20.97 23.80
N ALA A 375 29.11 -19.83 24.09
CA ALA A 375 30.53 -19.59 23.89
C ALA A 375 31.39 -20.70 24.53
N THR A 376 31.11 -21.05 25.81
CA THR A 376 31.80 -22.11 26.55
C THR A 376 31.54 -23.50 25.96
N ALA A 377 30.31 -23.78 25.47
CA ALA A 377 29.94 -25.06 24.93
C ALA A 377 30.67 -25.37 23.59
N TYR A 378 30.79 -24.38 22.73
CA TYR A 378 31.35 -24.49 21.40
C TYR A 378 32.85 -24.20 21.32
N THR A 379 33.45 -23.70 22.39
CA THR A 379 34.90 -23.54 22.50
C THR A 379 35.55 -24.88 22.86
N PRO A 380 36.60 -25.31 22.16
CA PRO A 380 37.38 -26.50 22.52
C PRO A 380 38.11 -26.32 23.87
N PRO A 381 38.56 -27.42 24.49
CA PRO A 381 39.40 -27.31 25.68
C PRO A 381 40.61 -26.40 25.47
N GLU A 382 41.00 -25.70 26.52
CA GLU A 382 42.10 -24.73 26.56
C GLU A 382 41.83 -23.44 25.73
N GLY A 383 40.62 -23.26 25.21
CA GLY A 383 40.22 -22.05 24.50
C GLY A 383 39.94 -20.86 25.43
N ASN A 384 39.54 -19.75 24.82
CA ASN A 384 39.29 -18.50 25.50
C ASN A 384 37.89 -17.93 25.17
N VAL A 385 37.23 -17.34 26.18
CA VAL A 385 35.99 -16.58 26.02
C VAL A 385 36.24 -15.19 26.60
N GLU A 386 36.09 -14.16 25.78
CA GLU A 386 36.27 -12.77 26.18
C GLU A 386 34.93 -12.04 26.16
N ILE A 387 34.61 -11.37 27.29
CA ILE A 387 33.45 -10.50 27.42
C ILE A 387 33.97 -9.08 27.48
N ILE A 388 33.62 -8.24 26.50
CA ILE A 388 34.11 -6.86 26.40
C ILE A 388 32.92 -5.92 26.60
N LEU A 389 32.95 -5.09 27.65
CA LEU A 389 31.95 -4.10 27.96
C LEU A 389 32.42 -2.72 27.54
N LEU A 390 31.76 -2.08 26.61
CA LEU A 390 32.09 -0.78 26.04
C LEU A 390 30.94 0.19 26.16
N GLU A 391 31.22 1.38 26.68
CA GLU A 391 30.27 2.48 26.74
C GLU A 391 30.50 3.46 25.60
N HIS A 392 29.42 3.78 24.86
CA HIS A 392 29.42 4.70 23.71
C HIS A 392 28.26 5.70 23.83
N GLY A 393 28.46 6.79 24.52
CA GLY A 393 27.46 7.84 24.74
C GLY A 393 26.19 7.29 25.41
N GLU A 394 25.05 7.30 24.73
CA GLU A 394 23.75 6.78 25.24
C GLU A 394 23.59 5.26 25.08
N LYS A 395 24.58 4.58 24.52
CA LYS A 395 24.52 3.14 24.25
C LYS A 395 25.65 2.41 24.98
N VAL A 396 25.38 1.16 25.27
CA VAL A 396 26.36 0.21 25.82
C VAL A 396 26.44 -0.97 24.85
N ARG A 397 27.66 -1.42 24.56
CA ARG A 397 27.93 -2.63 23.77
C ARG A 397 28.59 -3.69 24.62
N VAL A 398 28.05 -4.90 24.53
CA VAL A 398 28.65 -6.10 25.13
C VAL A 398 29.05 -7.02 24.00
N HIS A 399 30.34 -7.33 23.93
CA HIS A 399 30.87 -8.32 22.99
C HIS A 399 31.12 -9.62 23.77
N VAL A 400 30.58 -10.71 23.30
CA VAL A 400 30.89 -12.06 23.78
C VAL A 400 31.64 -12.77 22.65
N LYS A 401 32.95 -12.87 22.81
CA LYS A 401 33.86 -13.44 21.79
C LYS A 401 34.40 -14.78 22.30
N ASP A 402 34.36 -15.79 21.45
CA ASP A 402 34.90 -17.10 21.70
C ASP A 402 35.95 -17.51 20.64
N THR A 403 36.84 -18.43 21.00
CA THR A 403 37.81 -19.08 20.10
C THR A 403 37.32 -20.48 19.70
N GLY A 404 36.02 -20.60 19.46
CA GLY A 404 35.36 -21.84 19.16
C GLY A 404 35.41 -22.27 17.68
N ILE A 405 34.52 -23.18 17.31
CA ILE A 405 34.47 -23.76 15.95
C ILE A 405 34.02 -22.75 14.89
N GLY A 406 33.44 -21.60 15.30
CA GLY A 406 32.87 -20.62 14.39
C GLY A 406 31.57 -21.07 13.71
N ILE A 407 30.99 -20.19 12.91
CA ILE A 407 29.72 -20.35 12.20
C ILE A 407 29.94 -19.95 10.75
N SER A 408 29.44 -20.76 9.81
CA SER A 408 29.53 -20.43 8.37
C SER A 408 28.66 -19.23 8.01
N LYS A 409 29.02 -18.46 7.01
CA LYS A 409 28.28 -17.26 6.57
C LYS A 409 26.85 -17.59 6.14
N GLU A 410 26.62 -18.79 5.64
CA GLU A 410 25.31 -19.26 5.19
C GLU A 410 24.37 -19.54 6.36
N GLU A 411 24.91 -19.89 7.53
CA GLU A 411 24.15 -20.25 8.73
C GLU A 411 23.87 -19.05 9.64
N ILE A 412 24.69 -18.02 9.62
CA ILE A 412 24.52 -16.80 10.45
C ILE A 412 23.11 -16.24 10.42
N PRO A 413 22.41 -16.11 9.29
CA PRO A 413 21.04 -15.60 9.25
C PRO A 413 20.04 -16.48 10.02
N ARG A 414 20.35 -17.77 10.20
CA ARG A 414 19.45 -18.80 10.72
C ARG A 414 19.65 -19.15 12.18
N ILE A 415 20.79 -18.78 12.78
CA ILE A 415 21.10 -19.16 14.18
C ILE A 415 20.12 -18.63 15.22
N PHE A 416 19.33 -17.60 14.88
CA PHE A 416 18.27 -17.05 15.71
C PHE A 416 16.89 -17.68 15.46
N GLU A 417 16.78 -18.59 14.47
CA GLU A 417 15.56 -19.37 14.25
C GLU A 417 15.34 -20.36 15.40
N ARG A 418 14.08 -20.60 15.77
CA ARG A 418 13.71 -21.53 16.83
C ARG A 418 14.12 -22.96 16.46
N PHE A 419 14.74 -23.69 17.39
CA PHE A 419 15.25 -25.06 17.21
C PHE A 419 16.35 -25.19 16.15
N TYR A 420 16.88 -24.09 15.63
CA TYR A 420 17.96 -24.17 14.68
C TYR A 420 19.27 -24.58 15.37
N ARG A 421 20.01 -25.47 14.73
CA ARG A 421 21.30 -25.99 15.21
C ARG A 421 22.18 -26.30 14.01
N VAL A 422 23.41 -25.78 14.00
CA VAL A 422 24.39 -25.98 12.93
C VAL A 422 24.75 -27.46 12.77
N ASP A 423 24.90 -28.19 13.87
CA ASP A 423 25.28 -29.60 13.88
C ASP A 423 24.39 -30.39 14.85
N ARG A 424 23.42 -31.16 14.34
CA ARG A 424 22.43 -31.89 15.14
C ARG A 424 23.06 -33.01 15.96
N ASP A 425 24.10 -33.70 15.46
CA ASP A 425 24.67 -34.88 16.13
C ASP A 425 25.65 -34.50 17.21
N ARG A 426 26.50 -33.51 17.01
CA ARG A 426 27.49 -33.00 17.97
C ARG A 426 26.83 -32.26 19.14
N SER A 427 25.74 -31.59 18.85
CA SER A 427 25.00 -30.74 19.82
C SER A 427 24.01 -31.56 20.69
N ARG A 428 23.69 -32.84 20.37
CA ARG A 428 22.96 -33.72 21.29
C ARG A 428 23.75 -33.97 22.58
N ASN A 429 25.06 -34.10 22.48
CA ASN A 429 25.93 -34.29 23.62
C ASN A 429 26.13 -33.03 24.50
N SER A 430 25.95 -31.84 23.92
CA SER A 430 26.06 -30.57 24.65
C SER A 430 24.76 -30.10 25.31
N GLY A 431 23.65 -30.79 25.12
CA GLY A 431 22.36 -30.54 25.81
C GLY A 431 21.60 -29.28 25.34
N GLY A 432 21.99 -28.62 24.24
CA GLY A 432 21.31 -27.42 23.76
C GLY A 432 19.93 -27.73 23.15
N THR A 433 18.94 -26.90 23.40
CA THR A 433 17.57 -27.01 22.91
C THR A 433 17.35 -26.34 21.53
N GLY A 434 18.25 -25.43 21.14
CA GLY A 434 18.10 -24.58 19.96
C GLY A 434 17.12 -23.41 20.14
N LEU A 435 16.66 -23.16 21.38
CA LEU A 435 15.78 -22.02 21.72
C LEU A 435 16.55 -20.85 22.32
N GLY A 436 17.71 -21.07 22.93
CA GLY A 436 18.44 -20.05 23.68
C GLY A 436 18.76 -18.80 22.89
N LEU A 437 19.24 -18.90 21.63
CA LEU A 437 19.53 -17.72 20.80
C LEU A 437 18.26 -17.02 20.31
N ALA A 438 17.17 -17.73 20.05
CA ALA A 438 15.88 -17.13 19.74
C ALA A 438 15.35 -16.31 20.94
N ILE A 439 15.45 -16.85 22.16
CA ILE A 439 15.10 -16.12 23.40
C ILE A 439 15.98 -14.88 23.56
N VAL A 440 17.29 -15.00 23.34
CA VAL A 440 18.22 -13.85 23.41
C VAL A 440 17.77 -12.74 22.46
N LYS A 441 17.49 -13.04 21.21
CA LYS A 441 17.06 -12.07 20.21
C LYS A 441 15.78 -11.35 20.66
N HIS A 442 14.75 -12.10 21.06
CA HIS A 442 13.48 -11.50 21.51
C HIS A 442 13.63 -10.65 22.77
N LEU A 443 14.47 -11.07 23.72
CA LEU A 443 14.71 -10.29 24.94
C LEU A 443 15.47 -8.99 24.64
N ILE A 444 16.45 -9.03 23.75
CA ILE A 444 17.19 -7.83 23.34
C ILE A 444 16.28 -6.88 22.54
N GLU A 445 15.45 -7.39 21.64
CA GLU A 445 14.44 -6.60 20.92
C GLU A 445 13.42 -5.98 21.89
N ALA A 446 12.97 -6.71 22.90
CA ALA A 446 12.09 -6.18 23.95
C ALA A 446 12.73 -5.04 24.75
N HIS A 447 14.05 -5.05 24.92
CA HIS A 447 14.83 -3.94 25.50
C HIS A 447 15.17 -2.83 24.50
N HIS A 448 14.55 -2.83 23.30
CA HIS A 448 14.88 -1.90 22.20
C HIS A 448 16.34 -1.92 21.78
N GLY A 449 17.05 -3.00 22.06
CA GLY A 449 18.43 -3.25 21.69
C GLY A 449 18.58 -3.92 20.34
N ASN A 450 19.82 -4.18 19.96
CA ASN A 450 20.16 -4.92 18.77
C ASN A 450 21.22 -6.00 19.08
N ILE A 451 21.12 -7.14 18.38
CA ILE A 451 22.12 -8.20 18.43
C ILE A 451 22.64 -8.49 17.02
N SER A 452 23.94 -8.61 16.90
CA SER A 452 24.62 -8.99 15.66
C SER A 452 25.72 -10.00 15.93
N VAL A 453 26.14 -10.72 14.88
CA VAL A 453 27.14 -11.78 14.97
C VAL A 453 28.20 -11.59 13.91
N ARG A 454 29.44 -11.78 14.29
CA ARG A 454 30.60 -11.92 13.40
C ARG A 454 31.24 -13.26 13.69
N SER A 455 31.39 -14.10 12.68
CA SER A 455 31.98 -15.41 12.86
C SER A 455 32.61 -15.89 11.57
N GLU A 456 33.68 -16.67 11.71
CA GLU A 456 34.32 -17.39 10.62
C GLU A 456 34.65 -18.81 11.09
N LEU A 457 34.41 -19.78 10.21
CA LEU A 457 34.55 -21.18 10.53
C LEU A 457 36.02 -21.49 10.92
N GLY A 458 36.22 -22.03 12.10
CA GLY A 458 37.56 -22.32 12.65
C GLY A 458 38.23 -21.17 13.43
N GLU A 459 37.70 -19.95 13.37
CA GLU A 459 38.26 -18.79 14.07
C GLU A 459 37.48 -18.36 15.32
N GLY A 460 36.27 -18.91 15.50
CA GLY A 460 35.38 -18.58 16.59
C GLY A 460 34.25 -17.62 16.21
N SER A 461 33.53 -17.16 17.22
CA SER A 461 32.37 -16.28 17.04
C SER A 461 32.41 -15.07 17.99
N GLU A 462 31.83 -13.96 17.53
CA GLU A 462 31.66 -12.74 18.32
C GLU A 462 30.19 -12.32 18.24
N PHE A 463 29.48 -12.42 19.37
CA PHE A 463 28.13 -11.88 19.53
C PHE A 463 28.23 -10.46 20.07
N ILE A 464 27.60 -9.50 19.43
CA ILE A 464 27.63 -8.08 19.77
C ILE A 464 26.22 -7.64 20.12
N ILE A 465 26.01 -7.29 21.38
CA ILE A 465 24.75 -6.77 21.91
C ILE A 465 24.88 -5.26 22.07
N GLU A 466 23.92 -4.51 21.57
CA GLU A 466 23.82 -3.06 21.74
C GLU A 466 22.53 -2.74 22.51
N LEU A 467 22.66 -2.07 23.65
CA LEU A 467 21.56 -1.63 24.51
C LEU A 467 21.62 -0.12 24.73
N TYR A 468 20.47 0.51 24.89
CA TYR A 468 20.41 1.90 25.34
C TYR A 468 20.55 1.98 26.86
N LYS A 469 21.23 3.02 27.36
CA LYS A 469 21.33 3.26 28.80
C LYS A 469 19.98 3.56 29.41
N TYR A 470 19.18 4.33 28.72
CA TYR A 470 17.85 4.73 29.16
C TYR A 470 16.84 4.26 28.11
N LEU A 471 15.82 3.51 28.54
CA LEU A 471 14.70 3.10 27.70
C LEU A 471 13.77 4.29 27.53
N ARG A 472 13.56 4.73 26.31
CA ARG A 472 12.60 5.80 25.95
C ARG A 472 11.19 5.27 25.77
#